data_24a40875fb656864bf6a0c0710399927
#
_entry.id   24a40875fb656864bf6a0c0710399927
#
_cell.length_a   1.000
_cell.length_b   1.000
_cell.length_c   1.000
_cell.angle_alpha   90.00
_cell.angle_beta   90.00
_cell.angle_gamma   90.00
#
_symmetry.space_group_name_H-M   'P 1'
#
loop_
_entity.id
_entity.type
_entity.pdbx_description
1 polymer ?
#
loop_
_entity_poly.entity_id
_entity_poly.type
_entity_poly.pdbx_seq_one_letter_code
_entity_poly.pdbx_strand_id
1 'polypeptide(L)'
;MKGDQLLHRHYPEARFGGFSDVDGTVAFYSRVQALMTPESVVLDVGCGRGSGLQDDAVPWRRELRSLRGRCARVIGFDVDPDAASNPGLDEFHLLDSGEWPLADSSVDLIVSDFVLEHIDQPTEYFSEVFRVLKPGGVFCARTSNRIGYVGLFASLIPNRRHVQVLRRVQEDREAFDVFPTRYRVNTVWALRRALRKAGLEGIAYGYEAEPSYLGFSSLAYAFGRVVHSLTPSPLRTCLFVFARKPMASAE
;
A
#
# COMPACT_ATOMS: atom_id res chain seq x y z
N MET A 1 -12.89 -10.79 -17.39
CA MET A 1 -13.68 -10.53 -18.65
C MET A 1 -14.63 -9.33 -18.55
N LYS A 2 -15.62 -9.26 -17.61
CA LYS A 2 -16.49 -8.06 -17.52
C LYS A 2 -15.75 -6.81 -17.01
N GLY A 3 -14.84 -6.96 -16.05
CA GLY A 3 -14.04 -5.87 -15.49
C GLY A 3 -13.15 -5.18 -16.52
N ASP A 4 -12.44 -5.96 -17.33
CA ASP A 4 -11.55 -5.43 -18.37
C ASP A 4 -12.33 -4.66 -19.46
N GLN A 5 -13.53 -5.14 -19.82
CA GLN A 5 -14.37 -4.43 -20.78
C GLN A 5 -14.85 -3.06 -20.27
N LEU A 6 -15.14 -2.97 -18.96
CA LEU A 6 -15.51 -1.70 -18.33
C LEU A 6 -14.29 -0.78 -18.20
N LEU A 7 -13.14 -1.32 -17.80
CA LEU A 7 -11.89 -0.58 -17.77
C LEU A 7 -11.62 0.05 -19.16
N HIS A 8 -11.55 -0.76 -20.20
CA HIS A 8 -11.27 -0.29 -21.57
C HIS A 8 -12.33 0.66 -22.16
N ARG A 9 -13.58 0.57 -21.68
CA ARG A 9 -14.66 1.48 -22.10
C ARG A 9 -14.50 2.86 -21.49
N HIS A 10 -14.11 2.93 -20.23
CA HIS A 10 -14.07 4.15 -19.44
C HIS A 10 -12.67 4.77 -19.34
N TYR A 11 -11.64 3.99 -19.60
CA TYR A 11 -10.22 4.34 -19.64
C TYR A 11 -9.63 3.71 -20.91
N PRO A 12 -9.85 4.35 -22.08
CA PRO A 12 -9.48 3.74 -23.37
C PRO A 12 -7.96 3.51 -23.52
N GLU A 13 -7.14 4.30 -22.82
CA GLU A 13 -5.68 4.14 -22.75
C GLU A 13 -5.27 2.82 -22.10
N ALA A 14 -6.07 2.23 -21.23
CA ALA A 14 -5.79 0.93 -20.62
C ALA A 14 -5.71 -0.22 -21.64
N ARG A 15 -6.17 -0.02 -22.87
CA ARG A 15 -5.94 -0.97 -23.98
C ARG A 15 -4.48 -1.07 -24.38
N PHE A 16 -3.67 -0.09 -23.99
CA PHE A 16 -2.25 -0.01 -24.25
C PHE A 16 -1.49 -0.14 -22.92
N GLY A 17 -1.05 -1.33 -22.59
CA GLY A 17 -0.30 -1.62 -21.35
C GLY A 17 -1.13 -2.22 -20.21
N GLY A 18 -2.48 -2.19 -20.27
CA GLY A 18 -3.35 -2.87 -19.29
C GLY A 18 -3.68 -2.06 -18.04
N PHE A 19 -3.33 -0.77 -17.97
CA PHE A 19 -3.58 0.10 -16.81
C PHE A 19 -4.13 1.46 -17.24
N SER A 20 -4.87 2.12 -16.36
CA SER A 20 -5.41 3.47 -16.58
C SER A 20 -4.44 4.56 -16.11
N ASP A 21 -4.72 5.81 -16.46
CA ASP A 21 -4.03 7.00 -15.97
C ASP A 21 -4.17 7.21 -14.45
N VAL A 22 -5.18 6.58 -13.83
CA VAL A 22 -5.44 6.62 -12.38
C VAL A 22 -5.11 5.30 -11.66
N ASP A 23 -4.37 4.39 -12.30
CA ASP A 23 -3.96 3.13 -11.67
C ASP A 23 -3.15 3.41 -10.39
N GLY A 24 -3.70 2.96 -9.25
CA GLY A 24 -3.10 3.21 -7.93
C GLY A 24 -1.77 2.50 -7.72
N THR A 25 -1.56 1.34 -8.34
CA THR A 25 -0.30 0.59 -8.26
C THR A 25 0.78 1.30 -9.07
N VAL A 26 0.47 1.67 -10.31
CA VAL A 26 1.39 2.43 -11.16
C VAL A 26 1.76 3.76 -10.50
N ALA A 27 0.76 4.49 -9.99
CA ALA A 27 1.00 5.77 -9.33
C ALA A 27 1.87 5.68 -8.08
N PHE A 28 1.69 4.63 -7.26
CA PHE A 28 2.46 4.42 -6.02
C PHE A 28 3.88 3.94 -6.31
N TYR A 29 4.00 2.83 -7.02
CA TYR A 29 5.30 2.19 -7.25
C TYR A 29 6.22 2.96 -8.20
N SER A 30 5.68 3.78 -9.11
CA SER A 30 6.51 4.73 -9.88
C SER A 30 7.25 5.72 -8.97
N ARG A 31 6.64 6.15 -7.86
CA ARG A 31 7.30 7.00 -6.87
C ARG A 31 8.32 6.23 -6.04
N VAL A 32 7.99 5.01 -5.64
CA VAL A 32 8.92 4.12 -4.92
C VAL A 32 10.18 3.90 -5.77
N GLN A 33 10.02 3.54 -7.05
CA GLN A 33 11.13 3.35 -7.99
C GLN A 33 11.97 4.63 -8.18
N ALA A 34 11.32 5.79 -8.26
CA ALA A 34 12.02 7.07 -8.43
C ALA A 34 12.83 7.51 -7.18
N LEU A 35 12.55 6.94 -6.02
CA LEU A 35 13.25 7.23 -4.76
C LEU A 35 14.39 6.23 -4.48
N MET A 36 14.43 5.13 -5.20
CA MET A 36 15.38 4.05 -5.03
C MET A 36 16.62 4.27 -5.90
N THR A 37 17.79 3.89 -5.40
CA THR A 37 19.04 3.83 -6.15
C THR A 37 19.61 2.41 -6.12
N PRO A 38 20.56 2.06 -7.00
CA PRO A 38 21.21 0.75 -6.97
C PRO A 38 21.88 0.39 -5.64
N GLU A 39 22.27 1.39 -4.84
CA GLU A 39 22.91 1.25 -3.53
C GLU A 39 21.91 1.17 -2.38
N SER A 40 20.63 1.40 -2.63
CA SER A 40 19.60 1.44 -1.58
C SER A 40 19.41 0.08 -0.91
N VAL A 41 19.32 0.08 0.41
CA VAL A 41 18.75 -1.02 1.21
C VAL A 41 17.27 -0.71 1.42
N VAL A 42 16.41 -1.59 0.91
CA VAL A 42 14.95 -1.44 0.95
C VAL A 42 14.37 -2.41 1.96
N LEU A 43 13.46 -1.93 2.82
CA LEU A 43 12.66 -2.74 3.71
C LEU A 43 11.20 -2.75 3.22
N ASP A 44 10.67 -3.93 2.94
CA ASP A 44 9.26 -4.17 2.59
C ASP A 44 8.53 -4.73 3.82
N VAL A 45 7.73 -3.88 4.48
CA VAL A 45 6.99 -4.24 5.69
C VAL A 45 5.61 -4.74 5.31
N GLY A 46 5.25 -5.95 5.74
CA GLY A 46 4.08 -6.67 5.29
C GLY A 46 4.24 -7.14 3.84
N CYS A 47 5.42 -7.72 3.54
CA CYS A 47 5.83 -8.08 2.19
C CYS A 47 4.96 -9.17 1.54
N GLY A 48 4.16 -9.91 2.36
CA GLY A 48 3.33 -11.00 1.89
C GLY A 48 4.10 -12.06 1.10
N ARG A 49 3.37 -12.95 0.44
CA ARG A 49 3.93 -14.07 -0.35
C ARG A 49 4.34 -13.69 -1.77
N GLY A 50 4.25 -12.40 -2.16
CA GLY A 50 4.64 -11.93 -3.49
C GLY A 50 3.59 -12.15 -4.59
N SER A 51 2.30 -12.33 -4.24
CA SER A 51 1.22 -12.50 -5.22
C SER A 51 1.16 -11.36 -6.25
N GLY A 52 1.40 -10.13 -5.83
CA GLY A 52 1.46 -8.98 -6.73
C GLY A 52 2.59 -9.04 -7.79
N LEU A 53 3.63 -9.86 -7.56
CA LEU A 53 4.71 -10.11 -8.51
C LEU A 53 4.39 -11.29 -9.45
N GLN A 54 3.60 -12.26 -9.00
CA GLN A 54 3.33 -13.51 -9.69
C GLN A 54 2.01 -13.46 -10.47
N ASP A 55 0.94 -12.97 -9.87
CA ASP A 55 -0.44 -13.14 -10.34
C ASP A 55 -1.03 -11.89 -11.00
N ASP A 56 -0.42 -10.71 -10.84
CA ASP A 56 -0.93 -9.50 -11.49
C ASP A 56 -0.90 -9.64 -13.02
N ALA A 57 -2.05 -9.57 -13.66
CA ALA A 57 -2.20 -9.73 -15.10
C ALA A 57 -1.45 -8.66 -15.92
N VAL A 58 -1.13 -7.50 -15.31
CA VAL A 58 -0.47 -6.37 -15.97
C VAL A 58 1.05 -6.45 -15.78
N PRO A 59 1.85 -6.76 -16.84
CA PRO A 59 3.29 -6.91 -16.71
C PRO A 59 4.00 -5.69 -16.13
N TRP A 60 3.56 -4.48 -16.51
CA TRP A 60 4.13 -3.24 -16.02
C TRP A 60 3.95 -3.04 -14.51
N ARG A 61 2.80 -3.43 -13.95
CA ARG A 61 2.59 -3.39 -12.50
C ARG A 61 3.49 -4.37 -11.76
N ARG A 62 3.68 -5.60 -12.31
CA ARG A 62 4.64 -6.57 -11.76
C ARG A 62 6.06 -6.01 -11.77
N GLU A 63 6.45 -5.40 -12.88
CA GLU A 63 7.78 -4.80 -13.04
C GLU A 63 8.01 -3.67 -12.04
N LEU A 64 7.03 -2.78 -11.83
CA LEU A 64 7.12 -1.70 -10.86
C LEU A 64 7.24 -2.19 -9.42
N ARG A 65 6.54 -3.29 -9.06
CA ARG A 65 6.63 -3.92 -7.73
C ARG A 65 7.94 -4.67 -7.52
N SER A 66 8.62 -5.08 -8.57
CA SER A 66 9.88 -5.81 -8.48
C SER A 66 11.01 -4.86 -8.08
N LEU A 67 11.33 -4.82 -6.79
CA LEU A 67 12.42 -3.99 -6.25
C LEU A 67 13.75 -4.73 -6.26
N ARG A 68 13.71 -6.06 -6.08
CA ARG A 68 14.88 -6.94 -6.09
C ARG A 68 15.63 -6.84 -7.43
N GLY A 69 16.96 -6.76 -7.35
CA GLY A 69 17.82 -6.59 -8.52
C GLY A 69 17.89 -5.15 -9.06
N ARG A 70 17.14 -4.20 -8.46
CA ARG A 70 17.20 -2.76 -8.79
C ARG A 70 17.82 -1.92 -7.68
N CYS A 71 18.07 -2.52 -6.54
CA CYS A 71 18.71 -1.94 -5.37
C CYS A 71 19.73 -2.92 -4.80
N ALA A 72 20.49 -2.51 -3.80
CA ALA A 72 21.51 -3.35 -3.19
C ALA A 72 20.91 -4.57 -2.48
N ARG A 73 19.77 -4.39 -1.80
CA ARG A 73 19.09 -5.47 -1.05
C ARG A 73 17.64 -5.11 -0.76
N VAL A 74 16.75 -6.12 -0.84
CA VAL A 74 15.36 -6.06 -0.37
C VAL A 74 15.19 -6.98 0.82
N ILE A 75 14.85 -6.41 1.98
CA ILE A 75 14.55 -7.13 3.22
C ILE A 75 13.02 -7.14 3.37
N GLY A 76 12.43 -8.29 3.60
CA GLY A 76 10.99 -8.42 3.84
C GLY A 76 10.68 -8.70 5.29
N PHE A 77 9.66 -8.03 5.82
CA PHE A 77 9.06 -8.32 7.12
C PHE A 77 7.61 -8.73 6.95
N ASP A 78 7.21 -9.81 7.61
CA ASP A 78 5.81 -10.21 7.70
C ASP A 78 5.53 -10.98 8.98
N VAL A 79 4.26 -11.06 9.40
CA VAL A 79 3.79 -11.91 10.50
C VAL A 79 3.39 -13.31 10.02
N ASP A 80 3.27 -13.51 8.71
CA ASP A 80 3.00 -14.80 8.07
C ASP A 80 4.34 -15.48 7.70
N PRO A 81 4.66 -16.65 8.26
CA PRO A 81 5.91 -17.36 7.93
C PRO A 81 6.00 -17.77 6.45
N ASP A 82 4.86 -17.97 5.76
CA ASP A 82 4.83 -18.33 4.35
C ASP A 82 5.31 -17.20 3.43
N ALA A 83 5.38 -15.96 3.95
CA ALA A 83 5.97 -14.82 3.24
C ALA A 83 7.48 -15.00 2.96
N ALA A 84 8.15 -15.94 3.61
CA ALA A 84 9.52 -16.35 3.29
C ALA A 84 9.66 -16.87 1.84
N SER A 85 8.56 -17.29 1.21
CA SER A 85 8.54 -17.74 -0.19
C SER A 85 8.47 -16.60 -1.22
N ASN A 86 8.37 -15.34 -0.79
CA ASN A 86 8.25 -14.18 -1.67
C ASN A 86 9.51 -14.02 -2.55
N PRO A 87 9.41 -14.16 -3.88
CA PRO A 87 10.55 -14.09 -4.79
C PRO A 87 11.15 -12.68 -4.93
N GLY A 88 10.44 -11.66 -4.44
CA GLY A 88 10.86 -10.26 -4.46
C GLY A 88 11.85 -9.87 -3.38
N LEU A 89 12.26 -10.82 -2.50
CA LEU A 89 13.12 -10.56 -1.34
C LEU A 89 14.50 -11.18 -1.51
N ASP A 90 15.50 -10.56 -0.92
CA ASP A 90 16.84 -11.11 -0.70
C ASP A 90 16.98 -11.71 0.71
N GLU A 91 16.21 -11.18 1.67
CA GLU A 91 16.22 -11.57 3.07
C GLU A 91 14.81 -11.47 3.65
N PHE A 92 14.43 -12.38 4.53
CA PHE A 92 13.13 -12.39 5.19
C PHE A 92 13.28 -12.52 6.70
N HIS A 93 12.47 -11.76 7.45
CA HIS A 93 12.33 -11.89 8.90
C HIS A 93 10.85 -12.01 9.28
N LEU A 94 10.55 -13.05 10.05
CA LEU A 94 9.24 -13.18 10.67
C LEU A 94 9.11 -12.18 11.83
N LEU A 95 8.09 -11.35 11.83
CA LEU A 95 7.78 -10.45 12.94
C LEU A 95 6.85 -11.15 13.94
N ASP A 96 7.39 -11.59 15.05
CA ASP A 96 6.67 -12.17 16.19
C ASP A 96 6.56 -11.21 17.38
N SER A 97 7.27 -10.08 17.33
CA SER A 97 7.36 -9.05 18.35
C SER A 97 7.24 -7.64 17.73
N GLY A 98 7.05 -6.63 18.58
CA GLY A 98 6.96 -5.23 18.13
C GLY A 98 8.29 -4.61 17.72
N GLU A 99 9.42 -5.19 18.11
CA GLU A 99 10.77 -4.70 17.80
C GLU A 99 11.25 -5.28 16.46
N TRP A 100 11.76 -4.41 15.60
CA TRP A 100 12.24 -4.81 14.29
C TRP A 100 13.69 -5.29 14.35
N PRO A 101 14.05 -6.46 13.81
CA PRO A 101 15.39 -7.06 13.90
C PRO A 101 16.39 -6.38 12.96
N LEU A 102 16.42 -5.06 12.96
CA LEU A 102 17.36 -4.24 12.18
C LEU A 102 18.03 -3.19 13.07
N ALA A 103 19.28 -2.88 12.74
CA ALA A 103 20.02 -1.82 13.41
C ALA A 103 19.42 -0.43 13.10
N ASP A 104 19.69 0.53 13.98
CA ASP A 104 19.36 1.93 13.78
C ASP A 104 20.01 2.45 12.50
N SER A 105 19.28 3.29 11.75
CA SER A 105 19.79 3.96 10.56
C SER A 105 20.43 2.99 9.54
N SER A 106 19.79 1.86 9.29
CA SER A 106 20.29 0.78 8.43
C SER A 106 19.64 0.71 7.05
N VAL A 107 18.44 1.30 6.86
CA VAL A 107 17.71 1.24 5.60
C VAL A 107 17.51 2.62 4.95
N ASP A 108 17.51 2.65 3.63
CA ASP A 108 17.35 3.87 2.82
C ASP A 108 15.89 4.14 2.47
N LEU A 109 15.12 3.07 2.24
CA LEU A 109 13.73 3.13 1.82
C LEU A 109 12.90 2.09 2.56
N ILE A 110 11.74 2.49 3.07
CA ILE A 110 10.72 1.57 3.60
C ILE A 110 9.48 1.64 2.72
N VAL A 111 8.99 0.48 2.32
CA VAL A 111 7.70 0.31 1.62
C VAL A 111 6.73 -0.39 2.56
N SER A 112 5.47 0.07 2.62
CA SER A 112 4.41 -0.52 3.42
C SER A 112 3.10 -0.44 2.63
N ASP A 113 2.74 -1.54 1.96
CA ASP A 113 1.64 -1.57 0.99
C ASP A 113 0.43 -2.31 1.56
N PHE A 114 -0.63 -1.58 1.93
CA PHE A 114 -1.84 -2.08 2.58
C PHE A 114 -1.59 -2.84 3.91
N VAL A 115 -0.72 -2.27 4.76
CA VAL A 115 -0.36 -2.79 6.08
C VAL A 115 -0.92 -1.92 7.21
N LEU A 116 -0.91 -0.59 7.04
CA LEU A 116 -1.25 0.36 8.12
C LEU A 116 -2.67 0.19 8.65
N GLU A 117 -3.59 -0.37 7.87
CA GLU A 117 -4.95 -0.73 8.32
C GLU A 117 -4.99 -1.84 9.36
N HIS A 118 -3.92 -2.65 9.45
CA HIS A 118 -3.81 -3.79 10.38
C HIS A 118 -3.04 -3.45 11.65
N ILE A 119 -2.30 -2.33 11.67
CA ILE A 119 -1.44 -1.95 12.79
C ILE A 119 -2.26 -1.57 14.02
N ASP A 120 -2.02 -2.26 15.13
CA ASP A 120 -2.71 -2.02 16.40
C ASP A 120 -2.03 -0.92 17.24
N GLN A 121 -0.69 -0.84 17.19
CA GLN A 121 0.13 0.12 17.92
C GLN A 121 0.90 1.07 16.99
N PRO A 122 0.25 2.09 16.39
CA PRO A 122 0.88 2.96 15.41
C PRO A 122 2.06 3.76 15.95
N THR A 123 2.05 4.10 17.24
CA THR A 123 3.15 4.86 17.85
C THR A 123 4.45 4.04 17.81
N GLU A 124 4.39 2.77 18.16
CA GLU A 124 5.53 1.85 18.13
C GLU A 124 5.97 1.60 16.69
N TYR A 125 5.03 1.32 15.80
CA TYR A 125 5.31 1.14 14.38
C TYR A 125 6.10 2.32 13.78
N PHE A 126 5.61 3.56 13.95
CA PHE A 126 6.29 4.74 13.41
C PHE A 126 7.60 5.07 14.15
N SER A 127 7.75 4.66 15.41
CA SER A 127 9.02 4.74 16.14
C SER A 127 10.07 3.84 15.50
N GLU A 128 9.71 2.60 15.16
CA GLU A 128 10.59 1.66 14.45
C GLU A 128 10.93 2.13 13.03
N VAL A 129 9.92 2.64 12.28
CA VAL A 129 10.16 3.29 10.99
C VAL A 129 11.23 4.39 11.11
N PHE A 130 11.10 5.26 12.10
CA PHE A 130 12.08 6.34 12.32
C PHE A 130 13.44 5.79 12.73
N ARG A 131 13.47 4.80 13.62
CA ARG A 131 14.71 4.21 14.14
C ARG A 131 15.56 3.60 13.03
N VAL A 132 14.97 2.73 12.21
CA VAL A 132 15.72 1.98 11.20
C VAL A 132 16.05 2.79 9.95
N LEU A 133 15.30 3.86 9.63
CA LEU A 133 15.61 4.75 8.52
C LEU A 133 16.93 5.49 8.77
N LYS A 134 17.80 5.51 7.77
CA LYS A 134 18.96 6.42 7.73
C LYS A 134 18.49 7.88 7.70
N PRO A 135 19.29 8.84 8.19
CA PRO A 135 19.05 10.27 7.92
C PRO A 135 18.88 10.49 6.41
N GLY A 136 17.81 11.19 6.01
CA GLY A 136 17.42 11.36 4.61
C GLY A 136 16.67 10.19 3.99
N GLY A 137 16.59 9.03 4.66
CA GLY A 137 15.83 7.86 4.21
C GLY A 137 14.33 8.12 4.15
N VAL A 138 13.62 7.36 3.32
CA VAL A 138 12.22 7.63 2.96
C VAL A 138 11.30 6.48 3.36
N PHE A 139 10.14 6.81 3.91
CA PHE A 139 9.02 5.91 4.15
C PHE A 139 7.93 6.15 3.11
N CYS A 140 7.53 5.10 2.39
CA CYS A 140 6.46 5.08 1.40
C CYS A 140 5.37 4.11 1.86
N ALA A 141 4.14 4.57 2.00
CA ALA A 141 3.03 3.67 2.29
C ALA A 141 1.78 4.03 1.49
N ARG A 142 0.98 3.01 1.20
CA ARG A 142 -0.42 3.18 0.84
C ARG A 142 -1.29 2.30 1.73
N THR A 143 -2.50 2.76 1.99
CA THR A 143 -3.43 2.08 2.90
C THR A 143 -4.86 2.48 2.60
N SER A 144 -5.81 1.66 3.02
CA SER A 144 -7.24 1.96 2.91
C SER A 144 -7.62 3.14 3.79
N ASN A 145 -8.47 4.03 3.29
CA ASN A 145 -8.99 5.15 4.05
C ASN A 145 -10.24 4.73 4.85
N ARG A 146 -10.20 4.86 6.16
CA ARG A 146 -11.32 4.52 7.04
C ARG A 146 -12.59 5.32 6.72
N ILE A 147 -12.47 6.57 6.30
CA ILE A 147 -13.59 7.47 5.98
C ILE A 147 -13.91 7.52 4.48
N GLY A 148 -13.18 6.80 3.64
CA GLY A 148 -13.57 6.57 2.25
C GLY A 148 -14.84 5.71 2.18
N TYR A 149 -15.61 5.84 1.11
CA TYR A 149 -16.89 5.13 1.00
C TYR A 149 -16.73 3.60 1.14
N VAL A 150 -15.64 3.02 0.65
CA VAL A 150 -15.34 1.58 0.81
C VAL A 150 -15.12 1.24 2.29
N GLY A 151 -14.37 2.04 3.03
CA GLY A 151 -14.14 1.88 4.46
C GLY A 151 -15.41 2.06 5.28
N LEU A 152 -16.26 3.01 4.91
CA LEU A 152 -17.58 3.23 5.53
C LEU A 152 -18.50 2.03 5.30
N PHE A 153 -18.62 1.54 4.06
CA PHE A 153 -19.42 0.33 3.78
C PHE A 153 -18.86 -0.90 4.49
N ALA A 154 -17.54 -1.08 4.50
CA ALA A 154 -16.90 -2.17 5.24
C ALA A 154 -17.21 -2.09 6.74
N SER A 155 -17.21 -0.90 7.36
CA SER A 155 -17.53 -0.73 8.78
C SER A 155 -18.99 -1.01 9.15
N LEU A 156 -19.91 -0.95 8.20
CA LEU A 156 -21.34 -1.24 8.38
C LEU A 156 -21.68 -2.74 8.26
N ILE A 157 -20.75 -3.54 7.71
CA ILE A 157 -20.96 -4.98 7.55
C ILE A 157 -20.39 -5.70 8.77
N PRO A 158 -21.20 -6.47 9.54
CA PRO A 158 -20.70 -7.27 10.66
C PRO A 158 -19.60 -8.24 10.21
N ASN A 159 -18.52 -8.37 11.00
CA ASN A 159 -17.33 -9.18 10.68
C ASN A 159 -17.65 -10.61 10.22
N ARG A 160 -18.74 -11.21 10.73
CA ARG A 160 -19.20 -12.55 10.31
C ARG A 160 -19.67 -12.65 8.85
N ARG A 161 -20.04 -11.54 8.22
CA ARG A 161 -20.50 -11.46 6.83
C ARG A 161 -19.47 -10.82 5.89
N HIS A 162 -18.39 -10.25 6.42
CA HIS A 162 -17.32 -9.62 5.64
C HIS A 162 -16.75 -10.56 4.58
N VAL A 163 -16.42 -11.79 4.95
CA VAL A 163 -15.85 -12.81 4.04
C VAL A 163 -16.81 -13.15 2.89
N GLN A 164 -18.12 -13.23 3.16
CA GLN A 164 -19.12 -13.58 2.12
C GLN A 164 -19.37 -12.41 1.14
N VAL A 165 -19.33 -11.17 1.62
CA VAL A 165 -19.53 -9.99 0.78
C VAL A 165 -18.27 -9.70 -0.02
N LEU A 166 -17.09 -9.79 0.60
CA LEU A 166 -15.79 -9.61 -0.08
C LEU A 166 -15.56 -10.67 -1.16
N ARG A 167 -15.94 -11.94 -0.94
CA ARG A 167 -15.89 -13.00 -1.97
C ARG A 167 -16.74 -12.70 -3.21
N ARG A 168 -17.85 -11.96 -3.07
CA ARG A 168 -18.69 -11.56 -4.22
C ARG A 168 -18.14 -10.33 -4.97
N VAL A 169 -17.32 -9.54 -4.31
CA VAL A 169 -16.80 -8.28 -4.85
C VAL A 169 -15.34 -8.42 -5.31
N GLN A 170 -14.61 -9.37 -4.72
CA GLN A 170 -13.22 -9.69 -5.06
C GLN A 170 -13.13 -11.21 -5.24
N GLU A 171 -13.38 -11.69 -6.46
CA GLU A 171 -13.37 -13.14 -6.80
C GLU A 171 -11.95 -13.75 -6.66
N ASP A 172 -10.88 -12.94 -6.58
CA ASP A 172 -9.48 -13.37 -6.63
C ASP A 172 -8.74 -13.33 -5.27
N ARG A 173 -9.40 -13.02 -4.13
CA ARG A 173 -8.73 -13.06 -2.82
C ARG A 173 -9.00 -14.38 -2.11
N GLU A 174 -7.93 -15.13 -1.86
CA GLU A 174 -7.98 -16.32 -1.00
C GLU A 174 -8.24 -15.93 0.47
N ALA A 175 -8.95 -16.81 1.19
CA ALA A 175 -9.40 -16.55 2.57
C ALA A 175 -8.25 -16.44 3.59
N PHE A 176 -7.02 -16.82 3.22
CA PHE A 176 -5.83 -16.80 4.05
C PHE A 176 -5.20 -15.40 4.17
N ASP A 177 -5.50 -14.46 3.25
CA ASP A 177 -4.92 -13.11 3.23
C ASP A 177 -5.77 -12.05 3.97
N VAL A 178 -6.76 -12.47 4.75
CA VAL A 178 -7.67 -11.55 5.45
C VAL A 178 -7.22 -11.36 6.90
N PHE A 179 -6.29 -10.45 7.14
CA PHE A 179 -5.94 -9.99 8.48
C PHE A 179 -7.01 -9.04 9.05
N PRO A 180 -7.25 -9.06 10.39
CA PRO A 180 -8.19 -8.13 11.01
C PRO A 180 -7.76 -6.68 10.81
N THR A 181 -8.68 -5.84 10.30
CA THR A 181 -8.42 -4.40 10.16
C THR A 181 -8.68 -3.66 11.48
N ARG A 182 -7.77 -2.77 11.87
CA ARG A 182 -7.81 -1.96 13.10
C ARG A 182 -8.16 -0.50 12.82
N TYR A 183 -7.72 0.03 11.65
CA TYR A 183 -7.97 1.40 11.22
C TYR A 183 -7.60 2.48 12.26
N ARG A 184 -6.46 2.32 12.97
CA ARG A 184 -6.01 3.22 14.04
C ARG A 184 -5.52 4.58 13.51
N VAL A 185 -4.89 4.58 12.31
CA VAL A 185 -4.28 5.78 11.71
C VAL A 185 -4.79 6.09 10.30
N ASN A 186 -5.79 5.41 9.83
CA ASN A 186 -6.23 5.40 8.42
C ASN A 186 -7.11 6.60 8.04
N THR A 187 -6.64 7.79 8.34
CA THR A 187 -7.13 9.07 7.79
C THR A 187 -5.95 9.99 7.51
N VAL A 188 -6.11 10.93 6.59
CA VAL A 188 -5.07 11.92 6.26
C VAL A 188 -4.53 12.63 7.49
N TRP A 189 -5.42 13.05 8.39
CA TRP A 189 -5.04 13.81 9.59
C TRP A 189 -4.32 12.93 10.63
N ALA A 190 -4.80 11.71 10.85
CA ALA A 190 -4.18 10.78 11.79
C ALA A 190 -2.78 10.39 11.32
N LEU A 191 -2.60 10.10 10.03
CA LEU A 191 -1.30 9.81 9.43
C LEU A 191 -0.33 10.98 9.57
N ARG A 192 -0.75 12.19 9.18
CA ARG A 192 0.08 13.39 9.33
C ARG A 192 0.49 13.65 10.77
N ARG A 193 -0.42 13.40 11.73
CA ARG A 193 -0.12 13.51 13.16
C ARG A 193 0.88 12.44 13.61
N ALA A 194 0.71 11.19 13.18
CA ALA A 194 1.61 10.09 13.53
C ALA A 194 3.03 10.33 12.99
N LEU A 195 3.17 10.75 11.73
CA LEU A 195 4.45 11.11 11.13
C LEU A 195 5.16 12.20 11.93
N ARG A 196 4.48 13.32 12.20
CA ARG A 196 5.07 14.42 12.98
C ARG A 196 5.48 13.98 14.38
N LYS A 197 4.65 13.14 15.05
CA LYS A 197 4.95 12.63 16.40
C LYS A 197 6.20 11.75 16.40
N ALA A 198 6.43 11.02 15.34
CA ALA A 198 7.62 10.20 15.14
C ALA A 198 8.86 10.99 14.65
N GLY A 199 8.74 12.29 14.39
CA GLY A 199 9.85 13.10 13.85
C GLY A 199 10.07 12.96 12.35
N LEU A 200 9.12 12.37 11.63
CA LEU A 200 9.16 12.23 10.18
C LEU A 200 8.55 13.45 9.49
N GLU A 201 9.23 13.97 8.48
CA GLU A 201 8.74 15.05 7.63
C GLU A 201 8.08 14.48 6.37
N GLY A 202 6.79 14.76 6.15
CA GLY A 202 6.12 14.15 5.03
C GLY A 202 4.69 14.58 4.80
N ILE A 203 4.09 13.94 3.80
CA ILE A 203 2.73 14.18 3.34
C ILE A 203 1.91 12.90 3.44
N ALA A 204 0.64 13.07 3.72
CA ALA A 204 -0.39 12.05 3.51
C ALA A 204 -1.54 12.69 2.75
N TYR A 205 -2.04 12.02 1.72
CA TYR A 205 -3.16 12.48 0.90
C TYR A 205 -3.99 11.33 0.37
N GLY A 206 -5.25 11.61 0.07
CA GLY A 206 -6.13 10.62 -0.54
C GLY A 206 -5.87 10.46 -2.03
N TYR A 207 -5.85 9.22 -2.48
CA TYR A 207 -5.76 8.80 -3.87
C TYR A 207 -7.01 8.03 -4.27
N GLU A 208 -7.47 8.23 -5.48
CA GLU A 208 -8.63 7.52 -6.03
C GLU A 208 -8.23 6.83 -7.32
N ALA A 209 -8.28 5.52 -7.31
CA ALA A 209 -8.07 4.69 -8.48
C ALA A 209 -9.40 4.44 -9.22
N GLU A 210 -9.41 3.53 -10.16
CA GLU A 210 -10.63 3.10 -10.85
C GLU A 210 -11.67 2.57 -9.86
N PRO A 211 -12.98 2.76 -10.10
CA PRO A 211 -14.04 2.26 -9.23
C PRO A 211 -14.27 0.75 -9.42
N SER A 212 -13.22 -0.06 -9.26
CA SER A 212 -13.23 -1.50 -9.51
C SER A 212 -14.29 -2.25 -8.68
N TYR A 213 -14.58 -1.79 -7.45
CA TYR A 213 -15.66 -2.32 -6.61
C TYR A 213 -17.06 -2.20 -7.24
N LEU A 214 -17.25 -1.29 -8.20
CA LEU A 214 -18.50 -1.07 -8.93
C LEU A 214 -18.51 -1.77 -10.30
N GLY A 215 -17.54 -2.66 -10.56
CA GLY A 215 -17.36 -3.40 -11.82
C GLY A 215 -18.50 -4.37 -12.18
N PHE A 216 -19.45 -4.59 -11.28
CA PHE A 216 -20.62 -5.45 -11.53
C PHE A 216 -21.65 -4.82 -12.47
N SER A 217 -21.64 -3.49 -12.69
CA SER A 217 -22.59 -2.76 -13.55
C SER A 217 -21.92 -1.59 -14.24
N SER A 218 -22.13 -1.44 -15.55
CA SER A 218 -21.63 -0.32 -16.34
C SER A 218 -22.14 1.04 -15.86
N LEU A 219 -23.40 1.11 -15.42
CA LEU A 219 -23.99 2.33 -14.88
C LEU A 219 -23.40 2.68 -13.52
N ALA A 220 -23.23 1.68 -12.62
CA ALA A 220 -22.59 1.87 -11.34
C ALA A 220 -21.11 2.31 -11.51
N TYR A 221 -20.39 1.72 -12.45
CA TYR A 221 -19.03 2.09 -12.77
C TYR A 221 -18.91 3.54 -13.27
N ALA A 222 -19.78 3.93 -14.21
CA ALA A 222 -19.83 5.30 -14.72
C ALA A 222 -20.15 6.32 -13.61
N PHE A 223 -21.14 6.01 -12.75
CA PHE A 223 -21.45 6.81 -11.58
C PHE A 223 -20.28 6.90 -10.61
N GLY A 224 -19.61 5.76 -10.33
CA GLY A 224 -18.41 5.72 -9.50
C GLY A 224 -17.31 6.63 -10.01
N ARG A 225 -17.04 6.66 -11.30
CA ARG A 225 -16.06 7.60 -11.90
C ARG A 225 -16.39 9.05 -11.60
N VAL A 226 -17.66 9.45 -11.75
CA VAL A 226 -18.08 10.82 -11.43
C VAL A 226 -17.90 11.12 -9.94
N VAL A 227 -18.31 10.20 -9.07
CA VAL A 227 -18.09 10.33 -7.61
C VAL A 227 -16.62 10.45 -7.30
N HIS A 228 -15.76 9.57 -7.85
CA HIS A 228 -14.31 9.60 -7.63
C HIS A 228 -13.70 10.94 -8.06
N SER A 229 -14.09 11.46 -9.24
CA SER A 229 -13.57 12.74 -9.75
C SER A 229 -13.95 13.95 -8.88
N LEU A 230 -15.10 13.88 -8.19
CA LEU A 230 -15.61 14.95 -7.33
C LEU A 230 -15.18 14.78 -5.87
N THR A 231 -14.68 13.60 -5.47
CA THR A 231 -14.33 13.31 -4.07
C THR A 231 -13.09 14.09 -3.66
N PRO A 232 -13.19 14.97 -2.63
CA PRO A 232 -12.04 15.67 -2.09
C PRO A 232 -10.97 14.70 -1.56
N SER A 233 -9.69 15.06 -1.72
CA SER A 233 -8.56 14.20 -1.35
C SER A 233 -8.69 13.51 0.02
N PRO A 234 -9.10 14.18 1.12
CA PRO A 234 -9.20 13.49 2.42
C PRO A 234 -10.25 12.38 2.50
N LEU A 235 -11.21 12.35 1.59
CA LEU A 235 -12.34 11.38 1.56
C LEU A 235 -12.14 10.26 0.52
N ARG A 236 -11.07 10.30 -0.26
CA ARG A 236 -10.75 9.27 -1.26
C ARG A 236 -10.48 7.93 -0.61
N THR A 237 -10.68 6.85 -1.35
CA THR A 237 -10.69 5.47 -0.82
C THR A 237 -9.34 4.95 -0.36
N CYS A 238 -8.26 5.41 -0.96
CA CYS A 238 -6.89 5.04 -0.63
C CYS A 238 -6.12 6.25 -0.11
N LEU A 239 -5.17 6.02 0.78
CA LEU A 239 -4.25 7.03 1.29
C LEU A 239 -2.83 6.69 0.84
N PHE A 240 -2.13 7.67 0.26
CA PHE A 240 -0.71 7.61 -0.01
C PHE A 240 0.05 8.43 1.02
N VAL A 241 1.18 7.88 1.46
CA VAL A 241 2.07 8.47 2.45
C VAL A 241 3.49 8.46 1.90
N PHE A 242 4.14 9.61 1.94
CA PHE A 242 5.57 9.74 1.64
C PHE A 242 6.17 10.63 2.70
N ALA A 243 7.15 10.09 3.43
CA ALA A 243 7.79 10.82 4.53
C ALA A 243 9.29 10.53 4.56
N ARG A 244 10.06 11.45 5.10
CA ARG A 244 11.52 11.37 5.18
C ARG A 244 11.98 11.55 6.62
N LYS A 245 12.97 10.79 7.03
CA LYS A 245 13.73 11.09 8.25
C LYS A 245 14.61 12.31 7.96
N PRO A 246 14.53 13.39 8.76
CA PRO A 246 15.38 14.56 8.58
C PRO A 246 16.87 14.18 8.49
N MET A 247 17.63 14.96 7.73
CA MET A 247 19.09 14.86 7.79
C MET A 247 19.55 15.20 9.20
N ALA A 248 20.59 14.53 9.68
CA ALA A 248 21.24 14.98 10.89
C ALA A 248 21.71 16.43 10.68
N SER A 249 21.36 17.32 11.61
CA SER A 249 21.87 18.68 11.57
C SER A 249 23.40 18.60 11.53
N ALA A 250 24.03 19.23 10.55
CA ALA A 250 25.47 19.42 10.59
C ALA A 250 25.75 20.34 11.80
N GLU A 251 26.40 19.77 12.84
CA GLU A 251 26.95 20.55 13.94
C GLU A 251 28.13 21.41 13.47
#